data_a4e942fc1b23320a918716098fa0d499
#
_entry.id   a4e942fc1b23320a918716098fa0d499
#
_cell.length_a   1.000
_cell.length_b   1.000
_cell.length_c   1.000
_cell.angle_alpha   90.00
_cell.angle_beta   90.00
_cell.angle_gamma   90.00
#
_symmetry.space_group_name_H-M   'P 1'
#
loop_
_entity.id
_entity.type
_entity.pdbx_description
1 polymer ?
#
loop_
_entity_poly.entity_id
_entity_poly.type
_entity_poly.pdbx_seq_one_letter_code
_entity_poly.pdbx_strand_id
1 'polypeptide(L)'
;MHKLIAPAALAVLIGLSGSTFAQDAKLAVPGFAAATEIAGAKEQPDANTTYKALFDVAKAAAKPDQVNPTLDLLARYVNTLDKWGVPADHRKLAVIFHQGGGEVVLTNEAYKERKGVNNPNIALIQSLKKAGVEFHVCGQGLLSRKIDKSQVLPEIEVDLWALVSIINFENRGYARIGGGN
;
A
#
# COMPACT_ATOMS: atom_id res chain seq x y z
N MET A 1 67.23 -51.06 -2.86
CA MET A 1 66.88 -49.68 -2.49
C MET A 1 65.65 -49.26 -3.21
N HIS A 2 64.44 -49.46 -2.59
CA HIS A 2 63.15 -49.14 -3.19
C HIS A 2 62.66 -47.80 -2.64
N LYS A 3 62.49 -46.81 -3.50
CA LYS A 3 61.90 -45.51 -3.14
C LYS A 3 60.37 -45.61 -3.23
N LEU A 4 59.71 -45.47 -2.10
CA LEU A 4 58.27 -45.30 -1.97
C LEU A 4 57.88 -43.88 -2.39
N ILE A 5 57.04 -43.76 -3.38
CA ILE A 5 56.40 -42.50 -3.79
C ILE A 5 55.01 -42.45 -3.13
N ALA A 6 54.79 -41.49 -2.25
CA ALA A 6 53.47 -41.24 -1.65
C ALA A 6 52.57 -40.42 -2.59
N PRO A 7 51.27 -40.74 -2.71
CA PRO A 7 50.34 -39.93 -3.51
C PRO A 7 49.89 -38.69 -2.75
N ALA A 8 49.98 -37.54 -3.39
CA ALA A 8 49.44 -36.29 -2.89
C ALA A 8 47.89 -36.29 -3.06
N ALA A 9 47.20 -36.19 -1.96
CA ALA A 9 45.73 -36.03 -1.95
C ALA A 9 45.36 -34.59 -2.28
N LEU A 10 44.70 -34.38 -3.42
CA LEU A 10 44.13 -33.11 -3.83
C LEU A 10 42.78 -32.91 -3.13
N ALA A 11 42.73 -32.03 -2.11
CA ALA A 11 41.50 -31.65 -1.44
C ALA A 11 40.73 -30.64 -2.33
N VAL A 12 39.63 -31.09 -2.92
CA VAL A 12 38.66 -30.23 -3.60
C VAL A 12 37.78 -29.54 -2.55
N LEU A 13 37.99 -28.25 -2.33
CA LEU A 13 37.10 -27.39 -1.57
C LEU A 13 35.88 -27.09 -2.42
N ILE A 14 34.77 -27.81 -2.16
CA ILE A 14 33.46 -27.46 -2.69
C ILE A 14 32.95 -26.27 -1.87
N GLY A 15 33.05 -25.07 -2.47
CA GLY A 15 32.46 -23.86 -1.92
C GLY A 15 30.93 -24.00 -2.00
N LEU A 16 30.25 -24.27 -0.85
CA LEU A 16 28.82 -24.09 -0.72
C LEU A 16 28.54 -22.58 -0.83
N SER A 17 28.13 -22.15 -2.04
CA SER A 17 27.45 -20.86 -2.21
C SER A 17 26.09 -20.99 -1.52
N GLY A 18 26.06 -20.66 -0.22
CA GLY A 18 24.81 -20.51 0.51
C GLY A 18 24.02 -19.39 -0.11
N SER A 19 22.98 -19.72 -0.87
CA SER A 19 21.89 -18.79 -1.17
C SER A 19 21.27 -18.43 0.17
N THR A 20 21.66 -17.29 0.73
CA THR A 20 20.93 -16.67 1.83
C THR A 20 19.55 -16.32 1.27
N PHE A 21 18.55 -17.18 1.53
CA PHE A 21 17.16 -16.78 1.46
C PHE A 21 17.04 -15.56 2.37
N ALA A 22 16.85 -14.38 1.77
CA ALA A 22 16.53 -13.19 2.51
C ALA A 22 15.31 -13.52 3.35
N GLN A 23 15.51 -13.55 4.67
CA GLN A 23 14.48 -13.70 5.67
C GLN A 23 13.41 -12.68 5.30
N ASP A 24 12.14 -13.11 5.13
CA ASP A 24 11.02 -12.23 4.80
C ASP A 24 10.98 -11.11 5.83
N ALA A 25 11.58 -9.97 5.49
CA ALA A 25 11.50 -8.77 6.30
C ALA A 25 10.01 -8.47 6.43
N LYS A 26 9.55 -8.29 7.67
CA LYS A 26 8.14 -8.00 7.96
C LYS A 26 7.76 -6.72 7.22
N LEU A 27 7.09 -6.84 6.08
CA LEU A 27 6.67 -5.73 5.25
C LEU A 27 5.75 -4.77 6.04
N ALA A 28 5.78 -3.49 5.67
CA ALA A 28 5.02 -2.43 6.36
C ALA A 28 3.50 -2.69 6.40
N VAL A 29 2.94 -3.37 5.37
CA VAL A 29 1.53 -3.77 5.31
C VAL A 29 1.46 -5.30 5.20
N PRO A 30 1.23 -6.02 6.32
CA PRO A 30 1.17 -7.49 6.33
C PRO A 30 0.06 -8.05 5.42
N GLY A 31 0.33 -9.19 4.78
CA GLY A 31 -0.64 -9.88 3.92
C GLY A 31 -0.68 -9.40 2.47
N PHE A 32 0.11 -8.37 2.12
CA PHE A 32 0.21 -7.86 0.76
C PHE A 32 1.63 -8.01 0.22
N ALA A 33 1.76 -8.44 -1.03
CA ALA A 33 3.06 -8.62 -1.67
C ALA A 33 3.67 -7.26 -2.07
N ALA A 34 5.00 -7.15 -1.98
CA ALA A 34 5.75 -6.11 -2.70
C ALA A 34 5.91 -6.49 -4.18
N ALA A 35 6.36 -5.54 -5.01
CA ALA A 35 6.76 -5.85 -6.38
C ALA A 35 7.88 -6.89 -6.40
N THR A 36 7.84 -7.76 -7.43
CA THR A 36 8.94 -8.69 -7.69
C THR A 36 10.09 -7.93 -8.34
N GLU A 37 11.30 -8.22 -7.91
CA GLU A 37 12.50 -7.66 -8.53
C GLU A 37 12.63 -8.12 -9.98
N ILE A 38 12.97 -7.17 -10.85
CA ILE A 38 13.22 -7.42 -12.26
C ILE A 38 14.67 -7.06 -12.56
N ALA A 39 15.48 -8.05 -12.91
CA ALA A 39 16.88 -7.82 -13.23
C ALA A 39 17.03 -6.82 -14.39
N GLY A 40 17.85 -5.78 -14.18
CA GLY A 40 18.10 -4.74 -15.18
C GLY A 40 16.96 -3.72 -15.37
N ALA A 41 15.94 -3.70 -14.50
CA ALA A 41 14.94 -2.62 -14.48
C ALA A 41 15.64 -1.26 -14.30
N LYS A 42 15.35 -0.30 -15.17
CA LYS A 42 15.97 1.03 -15.14
C LYS A 42 15.40 1.89 -14.02
N GLU A 43 14.08 1.90 -13.86
CA GLU A 43 13.38 2.63 -12.83
C GLU A 43 13.13 1.70 -11.64
N GLN A 44 13.67 2.05 -10.49
CA GLN A 44 13.50 1.35 -9.22
C GLN A 44 13.29 2.37 -8.11
N PRO A 45 12.67 1.99 -6.97
CA PRO A 45 12.59 2.89 -5.84
C PRO A 45 13.99 3.31 -5.36
N ASP A 46 14.15 4.60 -5.11
CA ASP A 46 15.36 5.20 -4.53
C ASP A 46 15.08 5.63 -3.09
N ALA A 47 15.85 5.10 -2.14
CA ALA A 47 15.70 5.38 -0.72
C ALA A 47 15.88 6.88 -0.36
N ASN A 48 16.60 7.65 -1.19
CA ASN A 48 16.82 9.08 -0.99
C ASN A 48 15.69 9.95 -1.56
N THR A 49 14.80 9.37 -2.35
CA THR A 49 13.67 10.09 -2.97
C THR A 49 12.46 10.12 -2.05
N THR A 50 11.83 11.31 -1.92
CA THR A 50 10.52 11.43 -1.27
C THR A 50 9.41 11.19 -2.28
N TYR A 51 8.64 10.11 -2.07
CA TYR A 51 7.51 9.73 -2.90
C TYR A 51 6.23 10.39 -2.38
N LYS A 52 5.67 11.33 -3.17
CA LYS A 52 4.41 11.99 -2.88
C LYS A 52 3.34 11.49 -3.84
N ALA A 53 2.35 10.75 -3.35
CA ALA A 53 1.27 10.22 -4.18
C ALA A 53 -0.09 10.34 -3.48
N LEU A 54 -1.09 10.81 -4.25
CA LEU A 54 -2.50 10.86 -3.86
C LEU A 54 -3.26 9.78 -4.63
N PHE A 55 -3.77 8.78 -3.93
CA PHE A 55 -4.61 7.74 -4.50
C PHE A 55 -6.06 8.20 -4.51
N ASP A 56 -6.62 8.31 -5.71
CA ASP A 56 -7.99 8.79 -5.93
C ASP A 56 -8.96 7.62 -6.04
N VAL A 57 -9.81 7.45 -5.03
CA VAL A 57 -10.78 6.35 -4.91
C VAL A 57 -12.19 6.86 -5.19
N ALA A 58 -12.55 6.92 -6.48
CA ALA A 58 -13.88 7.32 -6.92
C ALA A 58 -14.89 6.15 -6.97
N LYS A 59 -14.43 4.90 -7.00
CA LYS A 59 -15.27 3.71 -7.16
C LYS A 59 -15.13 2.76 -5.97
N ALA A 60 -16.22 2.11 -5.61
CA ALA A 60 -16.20 0.95 -4.72
C ALA A 60 -15.64 -0.29 -5.45
N ALA A 61 -15.37 -1.37 -4.71
CA ALA A 61 -15.10 -2.68 -5.30
C ALA A 61 -16.32 -3.19 -6.08
N ALA A 62 -16.09 -4.12 -7.01
CA ALA A 62 -17.15 -4.70 -7.85
C ALA A 62 -18.20 -5.45 -7.01
N LYS A 63 -17.80 -6.04 -5.89
CA LYS A 63 -18.68 -6.69 -4.93
C LYS A 63 -18.47 -6.10 -3.54
N PRO A 64 -19.51 -6.01 -2.70
CA PRO A 64 -19.43 -5.38 -1.39
C PRO A 64 -18.58 -6.14 -0.38
N ASP A 65 -18.34 -7.43 -0.58
CA ASP A 65 -17.50 -8.30 0.25
C ASP A 65 -16.02 -8.31 -0.18
N GLN A 66 -15.65 -7.52 -1.19
CA GLN A 66 -14.29 -7.42 -1.69
C GLN A 66 -13.58 -6.16 -1.21
N VAL A 67 -12.30 -6.29 -0.92
CA VAL A 67 -11.41 -5.14 -0.65
C VAL A 67 -11.34 -4.25 -1.89
N ASN A 68 -11.29 -2.95 -1.68
CA ASN A 68 -11.16 -1.98 -2.77
C ASN A 68 -9.82 -2.17 -3.51
N PRO A 69 -9.83 -2.33 -4.85
CA PRO A 69 -8.62 -2.63 -5.62
C PRO A 69 -7.56 -1.51 -5.56
N THR A 70 -7.97 -0.26 -5.36
CA THR A 70 -7.01 0.85 -5.21
C THR A 70 -6.30 0.77 -3.85
N LEU A 71 -6.98 0.32 -2.79
CA LEU A 71 -6.33 0.07 -1.49
C LEU A 71 -5.38 -1.12 -1.54
N ASP A 72 -5.73 -2.20 -2.26
CA ASP A 72 -4.81 -3.32 -2.53
C ASP A 72 -3.55 -2.85 -3.26
N LEU A 73 -3.72 -2.08 -4.34
CA LEU A 73 -2.61 -1.48 -5.08
C LEU A 73 -1.71 -0.62 -4.19
N LEU A 74 -2.32 0.23 -3.33
CA LEU A 74 -1.59 1.07 -2.40
C LEU A 74 -0.79 0.24 -1.38
N ALA A 75 -1.37 -0.83 -0.84
CA ALA A 75 -0.66 -1.72 0.08
C ALA A 75 0.59 -2.35 -0.56
N ARG A 76 0.44 -2.83 -1.79
CA ARG A 76 1.56 -3.36 -2.58
C ARG A 76 2.60 -2.29 -2.90
N TYR A 77 2.18 -1.05 -3.16
CA TYR A 77 3.08 0.07 -3.40
C TYR A 77 3.88 0.44 -2.14
N VAL A 78 3.20 0.56 -0.98
CA VAL A 78 3.86 0.79 0.33
C VAL A 78 4.92 -0.28 0.60
N ASN A 79 4.55 -1.56 0.42
CA ASN A 79 5.47 -2.68 0.63
C ASN A 79 6.62 -2.70 -0.38
N THR A 80 6.39 -2.23 -1.60
CA THR A 80 7.45 -2.09 -2.60
C THR A 80 8.47 -1.03 -2.16
N LEU A 81 8.01 0.14 -1.76
CA LEU A 81 8.89 1.19 -1.25
C LEU A 81 9.67 0.72 -0.01
N ASP A 82 9.01 0.03 0.91
CA ASP A 82 9.61 -0.53 2.13
C ASP A 82 10.70 -1.56 1.80
N LYS A 83 10.42 -2.51 0.91
CA LYS A 83 11.36 -3.54 0.43
C LYS A 83 12.63 -2.93 -0.19
N TRP A 84 12.50 -1.80 -0.89
CA TRP A 84 13.64 -1.07 -1.49
C TRP A 84 14.29 -0.06 -0.54
N GLY A 85 13.95 -0.10 0.75
CA GLY A 85 14.60 0.70 1.79
C GLY A 85 14.18 2.17 1.82
N VAL A 86 13.08 2.56 1.16
CA VAL A 86 12.54 3.92 1.26
C VAL A 86 12.03 4.16 2.69
N PRO A 87 12.57 5.14 3.45
CA PRO A 87 12.15 5.39 4.83
C PRO A 87 10.66 5.79 4.92
N ALA A 88 10.03 5.54 6.07
CA ALA A 88 8.61 5.85 6.27
C ALA A 88 8.30 7.34 6.10
N ASP A 89 9.20 8.21 6.53
CA ASP A 89 9.08 9.67 6.40
C ASP A 89 9.30 10.19 4.97
N HIS A 90 9.86 9.37 4.07
CA HIS A 90 9.94 9.64 2.63
C HIS A 90 8.71 9.13 1.86
N ARG A 91 7.81 8.40 2.49
CA ARG A 91 6.57 7.87 1.89
C ARG A 91 5.40 8.80 2.22
N LYS A 92 5.24 9.90 1.51
CA LYS A 92 4.14 10.88 1.66
C LYS A 92 2.95 10.42 0.82
N LEU A 93 2.15 9.52 1.36
CA LEU A 93 1.05 8.86 0.65
C LEU A 93 -0.29 9.26 1.26
N ALA A 94 -1.23 9.63 0.41
CA ALA A 94 -2.57 10.02 0.81
C ALA A 94 -3.63 9.32 -0.05
N VAL A 95 -4.83 9.19 0.49
CA VAL A 95 -6.01 8.64 -0.21
C VAL A 95 -7.14 9.65 -0.09
N ILE A 96 -7.85 9.92 -1.19
CA ILE A 96 -9.10 10.67 -1.18
C ILE A 96 -10.25 9.80 -1.68
N PHE A 97 -11.24 9.56 -0.81
CA PHE A 97 -12.45 8.81 -1.15
C PHE A 97 -13.57 9.76 -1.54
N HIS A 98 -14.19 9.53 -2.69
CA HIS A 98 -15.33 10.31 -3.13
C HIS A 98 -16.26 9.47 -4.03
N GLN A 99 -17.38 10.03 -4.47
CA GLN A 99 -18.38 9.30 -5.27
C GLN A 99 -18.70 7.91 -4.67
N GLY A 100 -18.65 6.83 -5.46
CA GLY A 100 -18.86 5.45 -5.00
C GLY A 100 -17.82 4.96 -3.97
N GLY A 101 -16.61 5.50 -4.03
CA GLY A 101 -15.54 5.22 -3.07
C GLY A 101 -15.83 5.72 -1.65
N GLY A 102 -16.70 6.72 -1.49
CA GLY A 102 -17.04 7.28 -0.16
C GLY A 102 -17.68 6.28 0.81
N GLU A 103 -18.20 5.14 0.34
CA GLU A 103 -18.74 4.11 1.22
C GLU A 103 -17.67 3.13 1.76
N VAL A 104 -16.47 3.12 1.16
CA VAL A 104 -15.34 2.27 1.58
C VAL A 104 -14.89 2.59 3.01
N VAL A 105 -15.08 3.83 3.44
CA VAL A 105 -14.62 4.34 4.75
C VAL A 105 -15.66 4.24 5.88
N LEU A 106 -16.77 3.55 5.66
CA LEU A 106 -17.82 3.42 6.67
C LEU A 106 -17.42 2.45 7.78
N THR A 107 -17.93 2.73 9.00
CA THR A 107 -17.87 1.76 10.08
C THR A 107 -18.52 0.44 9.67
N ASN A 108 -18.22 -0.62 10.39
CA ASN A 108 -18.76 -1.96 10.06
C ASN A 108 -20.29 -1.97 10.11
N GLU A 109 -20.89 -1.30 11.09
CA GLU A 109 -22.34 -1.18 11.29
C GLU A 109 -22.99 -0.44 10.12
N ALA A 110 -22.46 0.74 9.77
CA ALA A 110 -23.00 1.56 8.70
C ALA A 110 -22.83 0.91 7.31
N TYR A 111 -21.72 0.22 7.09
CA TYR A 111 -21.49 -0.52 5.86
C TYR A 111 -22.43 -1.71 5.74
N LYS A 112 -22.59 -2.50 6.83
CA LYS A 112 -23.49 -3.66 6.86
C LYS A 112 -24.95 -3.27 6.65
N GLU A 113 -25.41 -2.16 7.23
CA GLU A 113 -26.75 -1.64 7.02
C GLU A 113 -27.01 -1.35 5.52
N ARG A 114 -26.02 -0.82 4.81
CA ARG A 114 -26.15 -0.42 3.39
C ARG A 114 -25.88 -1.55 2.39
N LYS A 115 -25.01 -2.49 2.73
CA LYS A 115 -24.48 -3.51 1.81
C LYS A 115 -24.83 -4.95 2.20
N GLY A 116 -25.35 -5.19 3.40
CA GLY A 116 -25.70 -6.52 3.91
C GLY A 116 -24.50 -7.37 4.38
N VAL A 117 -23.29 -6.86 4.26
CA VAL A 117 -22.04 -7.54 4.66
C VAL A 117 -21.15 -6.62 5.49
N ASN A 118 -20.20 -7.20 6.22
CA ASN A 118 -19.19 -6.43 6.95
C ASN A 118 -18.27 -5.68 5.98
N ASN A 119 -17.75 -4.52 6.39
CA ASN A 119 -16.82 -3.74 5.58
C ASN A 119 -15.46 -4.45 5.47
N PRO A 120 -15.09 -4.97 4.30
CA PRO A 120 -13.84 -5.73 4.13
C PRO A 120 -12.58 -4.85 4.14
N ASN A 121 -12.74 -3.53 4.10
CA ASN A 121 -11.63 -2.60 3.93
C ASN A 121 -11.01 -2.17 5.26
N ILE A 122 -11.69 -2.34 6.39
CA ILE A 122 -11.29 -1.77 7.70
C ILE A 122 -9.88 -2.20 8.09
N ALA A 123 -9.61 -3.51 8.08
CA ALA A 123 -8.30 -4.03 8.49
C ALA A 123 -7.15 -3.48 7.63
N LEU A 124 -7.40 -3.32 6.32
CA LEU A 124 -6.41 -2.76 5.40
C LEU A 124 -6.20 -1.26 5.63
N ILE A 125 -7.27 -0.48 5.80
CA ILE A 125 -7.19 0.95 6.13
C ILE A 125 -6.36 1.15 7.39
N GLN A 126 -6.63 0.38 8.45
CA GLN A 126 -5.88 0.45 9.72
C GLN A 126 -4.39 0.08 9.54
N SER A 127 -4.09 -0.93 8.74
CA SER A 127 -2.70 -1.31 8.44
C SER A 127 -1.97 -0.23 7.66
N LEU A 128 -2.61 0.36 6.67
CA LEU A 128 -2.07 1.46 5.88
C LEU A 128 -1.89 2.74 6.73
N LYS A 129 -2.83 3.04 7.63
CA LYS A 129 -2.70 4.16 8.58
C LYS A 129 -1.47 3.99 9.48
N LYS A 130 -1.23 2.78 10.00
CA LYS A 130 -0.01 2.44 10.77
C LYS A 130 1.26 2.59 9.93
N ALA A 131 1.18 2.36 8.63
CA ALA A 131 2.29 2.55 7.68
C ALA A 131 2.49 4.03 7.27
N GLY A 132 1.70 4.98 7.83
CA GLY A 132 1.85 6.42 7.62
C GLY A 132 1.01 7.00 6.48
N VAL A 133 0.03 6.26 5.94
CA VAL A 133 -0.87 6.78 4.90
C VAL A 133 -1.91 7.71 5.51
N GLU A 134 -2.14 8.87 4.87
CA GLU A 134 -3.19 9.83 5.20
C GLU A 134 -4.49 9.45 4.46
N PHE A 135 -5.64 9.56 5.17
CA PHE A 135 -6.93 9.20 4.59
C PHE A 135 -7.93 10.34 4.69
N HIS A 136 -8.56 10.66 3.57
CA HIS A 136 -9.54 11.73 3.42
C HIS A 136 -10.80 11.24 2.73
N VAL A 137 -11.95 11.81 3.09
CA VAL A 137 -13.22 11.56 2.42
C VAL A 137 -13.94 12.87 2.09
N CYS A 138 -14.61 12.88 0.95
CA CYS A 138 -15.39 14.02 0.47
C CYS A 138 -16.66 14.25 1.31
N GLY A 139 -16.70 15.33 2.09
CA GLY A 139 -17.87 15.71 2.90
C GLY A 139 -19.12 15.98 2.06
N GLN A 140 -19.00 16.61 0.87
CA GLN A 140 -20.14 16.78 -0.05
C GLN A 140 -20.68 15.42 -0.52
N GLY A 141 -19.79 14.43 -0.70
CA GLY A 141 -20.17 13.06 -1.04
C GLY A 141 -20.91 12.35 0.09
N LEU A 142 -20.51 12.56 1.34
CA LEU A 142 -21.20 12.04 2.52
C LEU A 142 -22.61 12.67 2.64
N LEU A 143 -22.70 14.00 2.57
CA LEU A 143 -23.96 14.72 2.65
C LEU A 143 -24.98 14.26 1.59
N SER A 144 -24.54 14.15 0.32
CA SER A 144 -25.42 13.70 -0.77
C SER A 144 -25.95 12.28 -0.59
N ARG A 145 -25.24 11.44 0.16
CA ARG A 145 -25.61 10.05 0.48
C ARG A 145 -26.29 9.90 1.83
N LYS A 146 -26.54 11.00 2.56
CA LYS A 146 -27.09 11.00 3.91
C LYS A 146 -26.26 10.11 4.85
N ILE A 147 -24.93 10.24 4.77
CA ILE A 147 -23.98 9.58 5.66
C ILE A 147 -23.56 10.59 6.72
N ASP A 148 -23.83 10.29 7.99
CA ASP A 148 -23.35 11.07 9.11
C ASP A 148 -21.85 10.83 9.36
N LYS A 149 -21.14 11.86 9.85
CA LYS A 149 -19.71 11.75 10.17
C LYS A 149 -19.42 10.63 11.17
N SER A 150 -20.33 10.36 12.10
CA SER A 150 -20.20 9.26 13.08
C SER A 150 -20.20 7.86 12.45
N GLN A 151 -20.69 7.74 11.22
CA GLN A 151 -20.67 6.50 10.43
C GLN A 151 -19.36 6.28 9.68
N VAL A 152 -18.43 7.23 9.73
CA VAL A 152 -17.11 7.16 9.08
C VAL A 152 -16.09 6.64 10.09
N LEU A 153 -15.13 5.82 9.62
CA LEU A 153 -14.03 5.30 10.43
C LEU A 153 -13.21 6.46 11.03
N PRO A 154 -12.75 6.34 12.29
CA PRO A 154 -12.03 7.43 12.98
C PRO A 154 -10.67 7.76 12.37
N GLU A 155 -10.10 6.85 11.59
CA GLU A 155 -8.84 7.06 10.87
C GLU A 155 -8.96 8.04 9.68
N ILE A 156 -10.19 8.41 9.29
CA ILE A 156 -10.50 9.15 8.07
C ILE A 156 -10.81 10.62 8.39
N GLU A 157 -10.08 11.54 7.77
CA GLU A 157 -10.38 12.97 7.82
C GLU A 157 -11.52 13.31 6.84
N VAL A 158 -12.50 14.10 7.30
CA VAL A 158 -13.58 14.57 6.44
C VAL A 158 -13.23 15.93 5.88
N ASP A 159 -12.94 15.98 4.59
CA ASP A 159 -12.66 17.21 3.87
C ASP A 159 -13.95 17.86 3.36
N LEU A 160 -13.92 19.17 3.13
CA LEU A 160 -15.07 19.90 2.58
C LEU A 160 -15.54 19.30 1.24
N TRP A 161 -14.60 19.09 0.31
CA TRP A 161 -14.89 18.63 -1.04
C TRP A 161 -13.66 18.00 -1.68
N ALA A 162 -13.78 16.80 -2.26
CA ALA A 162 -12.67 16.07 -2.88
C ALA A 162 -11.94 16.89 -3.95
N LEU A 163 -12.67 17.70 -4.75
CA LEU A 163 -12.04 18.55 -5.77
C LEU A 163 -11.03 19.52 -5.16
N VAL A 164 -11.37 20.13 -4.02
CA VAL A 164 -10.46 21.07 -3.33
C VAL A 164 -9.27 20.30 -2.76
N SER A 165 -9.51 19.15 -2.14
CA SER A 165 -8.44 18.32 -1.58
C SER A 165 -7.46 17.85 -2.65
N ILE A 166 -7.96 17.34 -3.78
CA ILE A 166 -7.14 16.90 -4.91
C ILE A 166 -6.23 18.03 -5.40
N ILE A 167 -6.80 19.21 -5.68
CA ILE A 167 -6.01 20.38 -6.14
C ILE A 167 -4.96 20.78 -5.09
N ASN A 168 -5.32 20.78 -3.80
CA ASN A 168 -4.39 21.12 -2.74
C ASN A 168 -3.24 20.11 -2.60
N PHE A 169 -3.50 18.82 -2.80
CA PHE A 169 -2.47 17.78 -2.81
C PHE A 169 -1.55 17.95 -4.03
N GLU A 170 -2.12 18.13 -5.23
CA GLU A 170 -1.34 18.36 -6.46
C GLU A 170 -0.46 19.61 -6.33
N ASN A 171 -0.97 20.72 -5.78
CA ASN A 171 -0.20 21.94 -5.51
C ASN A 171 0.95 21.71 -4.49
N ARG A 172 0.83 20.73 -3.61
CA ARG A 172 1.91 20.30 -2.70
C ARG A 172 2.89 19.31 -3.34
N GLY A 173 2.74 19.03 -4.64
CA GLY A 173 3.61 18.17 -5.42
C GLY A 173 3.28 16.68 -5.33
N TYR A 174 2.05 16.30 -4.96
CA TYR A 174 1.61 14.91 -5.01
C TYR A 174 1.22 14.51 -6.43
N ALA A 175 1.75 13.38 -6.91
CA ALA A 175 1.28 12.77 -8.13
C ALA A 175 -0.07 12.08 -7.87
N ARG A 176 -1.08 12.38 -8.68
CA ARG A 176 -2.40 11.74 -8.58
C ARG A 176 -2.39 10.38 -9.26
N ILE A 177 -2.79 9.34 -8.53
CA ILE A 177 -2.88 7.95 -8.99
C ILE A 177 -4.36 7.54 -9.00
N GLY A 178 -4.89 7.16 -10.14
CA GLY A 178 -6.30 6.81 -10.31
C GLY A 178 -7.16 8.01 -10.71
N GLY A 179 -8.47 7.94 -10.45
CA GLY A 179 -9.43 8.99 -10.86
C GLY A 179 -9.81 8.95 -12.34
N GLY A 180 -9.37 7.95 -13.09
CA GLY A 180 -9.84 7.70 -14.45
C GLY A 180 -11.23 7.05 -14.45
N ASN A 181 -12.07 7.42 -15.44
CA ASN A 181 -13.43 6.94 -15.68
C ASN A 181 -13.57 5.43 -15.77
#